data_c9b598e0f6559fb178629f9363f07855
#
_entry.id   c9b598e0f6559fb178629f9363f07855
#
_cell.length_a   1.000
_cell.length_b   1.000
_cell.length_c   1.000
_cell.angle_alpha   90.00
_cell.angle_beta   90.00
_cell.angle_gamma   90.00
#
_symmetry.space_group_name_H-M   'P 1'
#
loop_
_entity.id
_entity.type
_entity.pdbx_description
1 polymer ?
#
loop_
_entity_poly.entity_id
_entity_poly.type
_entity_poly.pdbx_seq_one_letter_code
_entity_poly.pdbx_strand_id
1 'polypeptide(L)'
;MKHIIIVTSPEVAGRKIQRTLGLVRGNTIRARHVGKDIMAGLRHLVGGEIYEYAKLLAESREQALDRMLAEAEQLGANAVVSTRITTSVIMGGAAEMLVYGTAVVLEE
;
A
#
# COMPACT_ATOMS: atom_id res chain seq x y z
N MET A 1 -17.11 -4.11 12.25
CA MET A 1 -15.96 -4.00 11.34
C MET A 1 -15.35 -5.36 11.09
N LYS A 2 -15.27 -5.75 9.84
CA LYS A 2 -14.60 -6.99 9.49
C LYS A 2 -13.11 -6.78 9.54
N HIS A 3 -12.43 -7.63 10.28
CA HIS A 3 -10.98 -7.68 10.25
C HIS A 3 -10.55 -8.49 9.03
N ILE A 4 -9.86 -7.84 8.12
CA ILE A 4 -9.26 -8.52 6.98
C ILE A 4 -7.80 -8.80 7.31
N ILE A 5 -7.43 -10.06 7.23
CA ILE A 5 -6.05 -10.48 7.47
C ILE A 5 -5.24 -10.17 6.20
N ILE A 6 -4.11 -9.49 6.36
CA ILE A 6 -3.22 -9.20 5.24
C ILE A 6 -1.90 -9.89 5.48
N VAL A 7 -1.47 -10.70 4.53
CA VAL A 7 -0.19 -11.40 4.61
C VAL A 7 0.54 -11.34 3.27
N THR A 8 1.86 -11.42 3.34
CA THR A 8 2.70 -11.48 2.15
C THR A 8 2.89 -12.92 1.66
N SER A 9 2.57 -13.90 2.51
CA SER A 9 2.63 -15.32 2.16
C SER A 9 1.44 -15.72 1.28
N PRO A 10 1.55 -16.81 0.53
CA PRO A 10 0.42 -17.29 -0.29
C PRO A 10 -0.67 -17.97 0.51
N GLU A 11 -0.43 -18.21 1.79
CA GLU A 11 -1.37 -18.91 2.67
C GLU A 11 -1.36 -18.25 4.04
N VAL A 12 -2.46 -18.46 4.77
CA VAL A 12 -2.56 -18.11 6.18
C VAL A 12 -2.48 -19.40 6.96
N ALA A 13 -1.48 -19.54 7.84
CA ALA A 13 -1.26 -20.74 8.61
C ALA A 13 -2.51 -21.12 9.42
N GLY A 14 -2.90 -22.38 9.36
CA GLY A 14 -4.02 -22.92 10.13
C GLY A 14 -5.39 -22.64 9.53
N ARG A 15 -5.47 -21.99 8.40
CA ARG A 15 -6.76 -21.68 7.76
C ARG A 15 -6.69 -21.92 6.25
N LYS A 16 -7.63 -22.70 5.76
CA LYS A 16 -7.71 -22.99 4.33
C LYS A 16 -8.40 -21.88 3.56
N ILE A 17 -7.93 -21.66 2.36
CA ILE A 17 -8.60 -20.76 1.41
C ILE A 17 -9.82 -21.52 0.87
N GLN A 18 -10.99 -20.98 1.16
CA GLN A 18 -12.26 -21.54 0.69
C GLN A 18 -12.58 -21.06 -0.71
N ARG A 19 -12.34 -19.78 -0.99
CA ARG A 19 -12.60 -19.17 -2.30
C ARG A 19 -11.55 -18.13 -2.59
N THR A 20 -11.17 -18.04 -3.85
CA THR A 20 -10.32 -16.97 -4.37
C THR A 20 -11.20 -15.96 -5.08
N LEU A 21 -11.16 -14.72 -4.65
CA LEU A 21 -12.01 -13.66 -5.18
C LEU A 21 -11.35 -12.86 -6.28
N GLY A 22 -10.02 -12.81 -6.29
CA GLY A 22 -9.27 -12.15 -7.34
C GLY A 22 -8.33 -11.06 -6.86
N LEU A 23 -7.78 -10.35 -7.81
CA LEU A 23 -6.83 -9.27 -7.56
C LEU A 23 -7.51 -8.09 -6.90
N VAL A 24 -6.89 -7.57 -5.86
CA VAL A 24 -7.25 -6.30 -5.25
C VAL A 24 -6.02 -5.41 -5.19
N ARG A 25 -6.25 -4.12 -5.23
CA ARG A 25 -5.16 -3.14 -5.24
C ARG A 25 -5.63 -1.81 -4.67
N GLY A 26 -4.66 -1.04 -4.22
CA GLY A 26 -4.84 0.34 -3.84
C GLY A 26 -3.60 1.11 -4.20
N ASN A 27 -3.74 2.34 -4.64
CA ASN A 27 -2.59 3.14 -4.99
C ASN A 27 -2.74 4.57 -4.51
N THR A 28 -1.59 5.23 -4.38
CA THR A 28 -1.52 6.66 -4.16
C THR A 28 -0.49 7.23 -5.12
N ILE A 29 -0.76 8.43 -5.60
CA ILE A 29 0.20 9.17 -6.42
C ILE A 29 0.48 10.46 -5.68
N ARG A 30 1.74 10.69 -5.37
CA ARG A 30 2.20 11.91 -4.73
C ARG A 30 3.00 12.69 -5.75
N ALA A 31 2.42 13.78 -6.21
CA ALA A 31 3.11 14.66 -7.13
C ALA A 31 3.91 15.67 -6.34
N ARG A 32 5.13 15.86 -6.78
CA ARG A 32 6.03 16.83 -6.16
C ARG A 32 5.84 18.21 -6.76
N HIS A 33 4.69 18.85 -6.61
CA HIS A 33 4.68 20.26 -6.91
C HIS A 33 5.30 21.05 -5.81
N VAL A 34 5.12 20.55 -4.61
CA VAL A 34 5.86 20.96 -3.44
C VAL A 34 7.31 20.55 -3.61
N GLY A 35 7.61 19.81 -4.68
CA GLY A 35 8.83 19.10 -4.85
C GLY A 35 10.04 19.92 -5.22
N LYS A 36 9.88 21.05 -5.87
CA LYS A 36 11.05 21.89 -6.14
C LYS A 36 11.61 22.45 -4.87
N ASP A 37 10.76 22.87 -3.96
CA ASP A 37 11.21 23.38 -2.67
C ASP A 37 11.70 22.25 -1.76
N ILE A 38 11.05 21.10 -1.84
CA ILE A 38 11.48 19.92 -1.10
C ILE A 38 12.80 19.40 -1.64
N MET A 39 12.99 19.35 -2.96
CA MET A 39 14.25 18.90 -3.55
C MET A 39 15.39 19.89 -3.29
N ALA A 40 15.10 21.17 -3.31
CA ALA A 40 16.06 22.17 -2.91
C ALA A 40 16.41 22.04 -1.43
N GLY A 41 15.41 21.77 -0.60
CA GLY A 41 15.61 21.46 0.80
C GLY A 41 16.40 20.17 1.02
N LEU A 42 16.15 19.14 0.23
CA LEU A 42 16.85 17.86 0.27
C LEU A 42 18.35 18.00 -0.02
N ARG A 43 18.73 18.97 -0.83
CA ARG A 43 20.15 19.24 -1.10
C ARG A 43 20.88 19.85 0.09
N HIS A 44 20.13 20.42 1.01
CA HIS A 44 20.68 21.04 2.22
C HIS A 44 20.26 20.27 3.47
N LEU A 45 19.89 19.00 3.29
CA LEU A 45 19.27 18.23 4.33
C LEU A 45 20.16 17.95 5.51
N VAL A 46 19.62 18.33 6.64
CA VAL A 46 20.08 17.86 7.93
C VAL A 46 18.92 17.09 8.55
N GLY A 47 19.13 15.83 8.80
CA GLY A 47 18.33 14.83 9.51
C GLY A 47 16.80 14.99 9.63
N GLY A 48 16.31 16.13 10.09
CA GLY A 48 14.88 16.31 10.38
C GLY A 48 13.98 16.35 9.13
N GLU A 49 14.50 16.90 8.03
CA GLU A 49 13.72 16.98 6.79
C GLU A 49 13.61 15.64 6.09
N ILE A 50 14.64 14.79 6.23
CA ILE A 50 14.58 13.41 5.75
C ILE A 50 13.50 12.65 6.52
N TYR A 51 13.39 12.89 7.80
CA TYR A 51 12.38 12.28 8.64
C TYR A 51 10.97 12.67 8.18
N GLU A 52 10.74 13.93 7.88
CA GLU A 52 9.45 14.40 7.39
C GLU A 52 9.08 13.78 6.06
N TYR A 53 10.04 13.64 5.16
CA TYR A 53 9.82 12.99 3.87
C TYR A 53 9.52 11.50 4.04
N ALA A 54 10.25 10.82 4.89
CA ALA A 54 10.00 9.41 5.20
C ALA A 54 8.61 9.20 5.80
N LYS A 55 8.19 10.12 6.66
CA LYS A 55 6.85 10.09 7.24
C LYS A 55 5.78 10.24 6.18
N LEU A 56 5.97 11.15 5.23
CA LEU A 56 5.04 11.33 4.12
C LEU A 56 4.91 10.07 3.26
N LEU A 57 6.02 9.40 2.99
CA LEU A 57 6.00 8.15 2.23
C LEU A 57 5.31 7.04 3.01
N ALA A 58 5.51 6.99 4.32
CA ALA A 58 4.83 6.00 5.17
C ALA A 58 3.32 6.23 5.18
N GLU A 59 2.88 7.47 5.27
CA GLU A 59 1.46 7.81 5.21
C GLU A 59 0.85 7.43 3.86
N SER A 60 1.59 7.67 2.78
CA SER A 60 1.17 7.32 1.43
C SER A 60 0.98 5.80 1.28
N ARG A 61 1.89 5.03 1.85
CA ARG A 61 1.82 3.56 1.85
C ARG A 61 0.59 3.06 2.62
N GLU A 62 0.34 3.64 3.80
CA GLU A 62 -0.82 3.26 4.60
C GLU A 62 -2.12 3.60 3.89
N GLN A 63 -2.18 4.73 3.20
CA GLN A 63 -3.35 5.11 2.43
C GLN A 63 -3.59 4.15 1.26
N ALA A 64 -2.54 3.73 0.56
CA ALA A 64 -2.66 2.75 -0.51
C ALA A 64 -3.17 1.42 0.03
N LEU A 65 -2.67 1.00 1.19
CA LEU A 65 -3.12 -0.21 1.86
C LEU A 65 -4.60 -0.15 2.22
N ASP A 66 -5.05 0.98 2.76
CA ASP A 66 -6.46 1.18 3.11
C ASP A 66 -7.37 1.11 1.88
N ARG A 67 -6.91 1.62 0.76
CA ARG A 67 -7.66 1.55 -0.51
C ARG A 67 -7.78 0.11 -1.01
N MET A 68 -6.70 -0.67 -0.89
CA MET A 68 -6.75 -2.09 -1.24
C MET A 68 -7.72 -2.84 -0.33
N LEU A 69 -7.69 -2.55 0.97
CA LEU A 69 -8.61 -3.16 1.94
C LEU A 69 -10.06 -2.86 1.63
N ALA A 70 -10.37 -1.62 1.24
CA ALA A 70 -11.72 -1.23 0.86
C ALA A 70 -12.22 -2.05 -0.34
N GLU A 71 -11.34 -2.27 -1.32
CA GLU A 71 -11.69 -3.09 -2.49
C GLU A 71 -11.92 -4.56 -2.09
N ALA A 72 -11.06 -5.11 -1.23
CA ALA A 72 -11.22 -6.47 -0.72
C ALA A 72 -12.51 -6.63 0.07
N GLU A 73 -12.85 -5.64 0.88
CA GLU A 73 -14.08 -5.64 1.66
C GLU A 73 -15.32 -5.68 0.76
N GLN A 74 -15.31 -4.92 -0.34
CA GLN A 74 -16.41 -4.92 -1.31
C GLN A 74 -16.61 -6.28 -1.96
N LEU A 75 -15.55 -7.06 -2.12
CA LEU A 75 -15.64 -8.40 -2.67
C LEU A 75 -16.09 -9.45 -1.64
N GLY A 76 -16.16 -9.07 -0.38
CA GLY A 76 -16.53 -9.99 0.69
C GLY A 76 -15.37 -10.83 1.21
N ALA A 77 -14.13 -10.37 0.99
CA ALA A 77 -12.95 -11.07 1.46
C ALA A 77 -12.78 -10.98 2.97
N ASN A 78 -12.15 -11.98 3.56
CA ASN A 78 -11.69 -11.91 4.94
C ASN A 78 -10.17 -11.97 5.03
N ALA A 79 -9.49 -12.08 3.90
CA ALA A 79 -8.03 -12.04 3.86
C ALA A 79 -7.53 -11.57 2.49
N VAL A 80 -6.33 -11.03 2.49
CA VAL A 80 -5.57 -10.73 1.27
C VAL A 80 -4.22 -11.43 1.42
N VAL A 81 -3.93 -12.33 0.50
CA VAL A 81 -2.69 -13.10 0.50
C VAL A 81 -1.77 -12.61 -0.62
N SER A 82 -0.51 -13.00 -0.54
CA SER A 82 0.52 -12.63 -1.53
C SER A 82 0.57 -11.11 -1.76
N THR A 83 0.46 -10.36 -0.69
CA THR A 83 0.46 -8.89 -0.77
C THR A 83 1.84 -8.37 -1.10
N ARG A 84 1.89 -7.41 -2.02
CA ARG A 84 3.12 -6.76 -2.46
C ARG A 84 2.92 -5.25 -2.46
N ILE A 85 4.01 -4.55 -2.20
CA ILE A 85 4.04 -3.09 -2.24
C ILE A 85 5.13 -2.69 -3.22
N THR A 86 4.80 -1.85 -4.17
CA THR A 86 5.77 -1.32 -5.13
C THR A 86 5.74 0.19 -5.11
N THR A 87 6.89 0.78 -5.38
CA THR A 87 7.02 2.22 -5.52
C THR A 87 7.62 2.51 -6.88
N SER A 88 6.94 3.34 -7.67
CA SER A 88 7.41 3.72 -8.99
C SER A 88 7.59 5.22 -9.06
N VAL A 89 8.71 5.65 -9.62
CA VAL A 89 8.95 7.06 -9.87
C VAL A 89 8.39 7.39 -11.25
N ILE A 90 7.46 8.32 -11.27
CA ILE A 90 6.84 8.79 -12.50
C ILE A 90 7.48 10.12 -12.89
N MET A 91 7.42 10.45 -14.14
CA MET A 91 7.99 11.67 -14.69
C MET A 91 7.56 12.92 -13.90
N GLY A 92 8.47 13.88 -13.73
CA GLY A 92 8.18 15.13 -13.02
C GLY A 92 8.27 15.04 -11.50
N GLY A 93 8.89 13.98 -10.97
CA GLY A 93 9.07 13.82 -9.54
C GLY A 93 7.86 13.29 -8.80
N ALA A 94 6.87 12.80 -9.52
CA ALA A 94 5.76 12.09 -8.90
C ALA A 94 6.17 10.65 -8.58
N ALA A 95 5.64 10.11 -7.51
CA ALA A 95 5.85 8.72 -7.15
C ALA A 95 4.51 8.03 -6.93
N GLU A 96 4.40 6.82 -7.45
CA GLU A 96 3.25 5.98 -7.20
C GLU A 96 3.62 4.92 -6.18
N MET A 97 2.77 4.78 -5.17
CA MET A 97 2.82 3.68 -4.22
C MET A 97 1.66 2.76 -4.56
N LEU A 98 1.95 1.51 -4.91
CA LEU A 98 0.94 0.53 -5.26
C LEU A 98 1.02 -0.64 -4.29
N VAL A 99 -0.12 -0.98 -3.71
CA VAL A 99 -0.28 -2.18 -2.88
C VAL A 99 -1.26 -3.08 -3.61
N TYR A 100 -0.93 -4.35 -3.75
CA TYR A 100 -1.81 -5.31 -4.42
C TYR A 100 -1.65 -6.70 -3.81
N GLY A 101 -2.64 -7.52 -4.02
CA GLY A 101 -2.65 -8.89 -3.53
C GLY A 101 -3.85 -9.64 -4.05
N THR A 102 -4.07 -10.83 -3.53
CA THR A 102 -5.20 -11.67 -3.90
C THR A 102 -6.19 -11.74 -2.74
N ALA A 103 -7.39 -11.27 -3.00
CA ALA A 103 -8.47 -11.34 -2.01
C ALA A 103 -9.02 -12.76 -1.98
N VAL A 104 -9.19 -13.28 -0.78
CA VAL A 104 -9.67 -14.65 -0.57
C VAL A 104 -10.67 -14.70 0.58
N VAL A 105 -11.44 -15.78 0.62
CA VAL A 105 -12.23 -16.12 1.79
C VAL A 105 -11.61 -17.35 2.43
N LEU A 106 -11.18 -17.20 3.67
CA LEU A 106 -10.64 -18.29 4.46
C LEU A 106 -11.76 -18.99 5.21
N GLU A 107 -11.63 -20.30 5.40
CA GLU A 107 -12.51 -21.05 6.27
C GLU A 107 -12.35 -20.59 7.71
N GLU A 108 -13.40 -20.54 8.45
CA GLU A 108 -13.38 -20.19 9.87
C GLU A 108 -12.80 -21.30 10.75
#